data_cc7dff817ea2d3be4e20811d277cf782
#
_entry.id   cc7dff817ea2d3be4e20811d277cf782
#
_cell.length_a   1.000
_cell.length_b   1.000
_cell.length_c   1.000
_cell.angle_alpha   90.00
_cell.angle_beta   90.00
_cell.angle_gamma   90.00
#
_symmetry.space_group_name_H-M   'P 1'
#
loop_
_entity.id
_entity.type
_entity.pdbx_description
1 polymer ?
#
loop_
_entity_poly.entity_id
_entity_poly.type
_entity_poly.pdbx_seq_one_letter_code
_entity_poly.pdbx_strand_id
1 'polypeptide(L)'
;MFKYDAFISYRHVHPDMEIAQDIQRLIEAFVVSKAVPAVPKRRDFLVFRDRDELASGELGEAIENALENSAFLIVVCSRRTPLSPWCRREVEYFREVRDPSNIIAVLLEGEPEESFPPELRDVRKLVRTPGGAVQERRDEFLAADVRPDRVRAEGFPGYEEVERDPRALRALRRKSAALLKRTEINRIMATILGVSYGDITQRQRERKMRRAMALVSVVALVLGVFATTVTAMWVKSMRSEEKANERNAA
;
A
#
# COMPACT_ATOMS: atom_id res chain seq x y z
N MET A 1 -20.55 -13.64 -0.30
CA MET A 1 -19.84 -12.37 -0.64
C MET A 1 -19.44 -11.74 0.68
N PHE A 2 -18.18 -11.46 0.91
CA PHE A 2 -17.70 -10.88 2.16
C PHE A 2 -18.14 -9.42 2.30
N LYS A 3 -18.41 -8.99 3.53
CA LYS A 3 -18.73 -7.59 3.85
C LYS A 3 -17.47 -6.72 3.76
N TYR A 4 -16.34 -7.26 4.25
CA TYR A 4 -15.06 -6.56 4.26
C TYR A 4 -14.07 -7.23 3.30
N ASP A 5 -13.24 -6.45 2.66
CA ASP A 5 -12.13 -6.94 1.84
C ASP A 5 -10.98 -7.45 2.70
N ALA A 6 -10.76 -6.80 3.83
CA ALA A 6 -9.77 -7.23 4.80
C ALA A 6 -10.16 -6.81 6.23
N PHE A 7 -9.70 -7.60 7.19
CA PHE A 7 -9.58 -7.26 8.61
C PHE A 7 -8.13 -6.93 8.91
N ILE A 8 -7.86 -5.88 9.70
CA ILE A 8 -6.50 -5.52 10.12
C ILE A 8 -6.34 -5.85 11.61
N SER A 9 -5.50 -6.86 11.90
CA SER A 9 -5.04 -7.22 13.23
C SER A 9 -3.75 -6.46 13.55
N TYR A 10 -3.69 -5.78 14.68
CA TYR A 10 -2.55 -5.01 15.11
C TYR A 10 -2.56 -4.80 16.63
N ARG A 11 -1.43 -4.46 17.18
CA ARG A 11 -1.35 -4.06 18.59
C ARG A 11 -1.73 -2.60 18.76
N HIS A 12 -2.51 -2.30 19.78
CA HIS A 12 -2.97 -0.94 20.11
C HIS A 12 -1.87 -0.09 20.76
N VAL A 13 -0.68 -0.08 20.16
CA VAL A 13 0.48 0.71 20.57
C VAL A 13 1.12 1.39 19.38
N HIS A 14 1.95 2.42 19.67
CA HIS A 14 2.76 3.06 18.65
C HIS A 14 3.94 2.16 18.24
N PRO A 15 4.34 2.12 16.98
CA PRO A 15 3.72 2.73 15.80
C PRO A 15 2.73 1.81 15.07
N ASP A 16 2.36 0.65 15.64
CA ASP A 16 1.52 -0.37 15.01
C ASP A 16 0.16 0.21 14.61
N MET A 17 -0.46 1.02 15.50
CA MET A 17 -1.76 1.68 15.27
C MET A 17 -1.75 2.58 14.04
N GLU A 18 -0.73 3.41 13.89
CA GLU A 18 -0.67 4.36 12.78
C GLU A 18 -0.40 3.66 11.45
N ILE A 19 0.38 2.59 11.47
CA ILE A 19 0.62 1.78 10.26
C ILE A 19 -0.66 1.06 9.87
N ALA A 20 -1.41 0.49 10.82
CA ALA A 20 -2.73 -0.10 10.57
C ALA A 20 -3.71 0.92 9.96
N GLN A 21 -3.72 2.15 10.49
CA GLN A 21 -4.53 3.24 9.96
C GLN A 21 -4.10 3.66 8.54
N ASP A 22 -2.79 3.70 8.28
CA ASP A 22 -2.26 4.02 6.95
C ASP A 22 -2.61 2.91 5.94
N ILE A 23 -2.54 1.63 6.32
CA ILE A 23 -2.95 0.49 5.50
C ILE A 23 -4.43 0.62 5.13
N GLN A 24 -5.33 0.80 6.12
CA GLN A 24 -6.76 0.98 5.87
C GLN A 24 -7.01 2.09 4.86
N ARG A 25 -6.48 3.27 5.12
CA ARG A 25 -6.68 4.46 4.26
C ARG A 25 -6.16 4.24 2.83
N LEU A 26 -5.03 3.57 2.67
CA LEU A 26 -4.44 3.29 1.37
C LEU A 26 -5.22 2.23 0.58
N ILE A 27 -5.77 1.21 1.25
CA ILE A 27 -6.63 0.20 0.62
C ILE A 27 -7.95 0.83 0.20
N GLU A 28 -8.61 1.57 1.08
CA GLU A 28 -9.90 2.22 0.81
C GLU A 28 -9.79 3.29 -0.30
N ALA A 29 -8.65 3.99 -0.37
CA ALA A 29 -8.36 4.96 -1.43
C ALA A 29 -7.79 4.32 -2.72
N PHE A 30 -7.64 2.99 -2.78
CA PHE A 30 -6.98 2.34 -3.90
C PHE A 30 -7.87 2.31 -5.15
N VAL A 31 -7.39 2.89 -6.25
CA VAL A 31 -8.11 2.91 -7.53
C VAL A 31 -7.57 1.82 -8.45
N VAL A 32 -8.37 0.80 -8.64
CA VAL A 32 -8.06 -0.27 -9.61
C VAL A 32 -8.07 0.29 -11.03
N SER A 33 -7.03 -0.03 -11.79
CA SER A 33 -6.96 0.37 -13.20
C SER A 33 -8.06 -0.35 -14.02
N LYS A 34 -8.81 0.40 -14.83
CA LYS A 34 -9.78 -0.17 -15.80
C LYS A 34 -9.18 -1.21 -16.75
N ALA A 35 -7.86 -1.27 -16.82
CA ALA A 35 -7.13 -2.16 -17.71
C ALA A 35 -6.72 -3.50 -17.04
N VAL A 36 -7.11 -3.77 -15.78
CA VAL A 36 -6.92 -5.10 -15.18
C VAL A 36 -8.14 -5.96 -15.54
N PRO A 37 -8.05 -6.85 -16.54
CA PRO A 37 -9.24 -7.51 -17.14
C PRO A 37 -9.97 -8.44 -16.18
N ALA A 38 -9.26 -8.98 -15.19
CA ALA A 38 -9.75 -9.98 -14.24
C ALA A 38 -10.46 -9.40 -13.02
N VAL A 39 -10.41 -8.09 -12.82
CA VAL A 39 -10.98 -7.47 -11.61
C VAL A 39 -12.31 -6.82 -11.95
N PRO A 40 -13.41 -7.22 -11.27
CA PRO A 40 -14.68 -6.53 -11.42
C PRO A 40 -14.53 -5.04 -11.13
N LYS A 41 -15.27 -4.19 -11.83
CA LYS A 41 -15.30 -2.75 -11.54
C LYS A 41 -15.86 -2.52 -10.15
N ARG A 42 -15.04 -2.74 -9.13
CA ARG A 42 -15.39 -2.45 -7.76
C ARG A 42 -15.11 -0.99 -7.49
N ARG A 43 -16.02 -0.34 -6.82
CA ARG A 43 -15.91 1.10 -6.56
C ARG A 43 -15.10 1.37 -5.32
N ASP A 44 -15.40 0.64 -4.24
CA ASP A 44 -14.85 0.93 -2.92
C ASP A 44 -14.38 -0.36 -2.25
N PHE A 45 -13.22 -0.31 -1.64
CA PHE A 45 -12.74 -1.35 -0.74
C PHE A 45 -13.18 -1.01 0.68
N LEU A 46 -13.61 -2.00 1.42
CA LEU A 46 -14.02 -1.84 2.81
C LEU A 46 -13.11 -2.66 3.71
N VAL A 47 -12.46 -1.98 4.65
CA VAL A 47 -11.53 -2.60 5.59
C VAL A 47 -12.05 -2.46 7.01
N PHE A 48 -12.12 -3.57 7.74
CA PHE A 48 -12.40 -3.52 9.18
C PHE A 48 -11.09 -3.36 9.95
N ARG A 49 -11.08 -2.44 10.88
CA ARG A 49 -9.99 -2.25 11.83
C ARG A 49 -10.60 -2.10 13.22
N ASP A 50 -10.14 -2.91 14.15
CA ASP A 50 -10.58 -2.80 15.53
C ASP A 50 -10.23 -1.41 16.08
N ARG A 51 -11.19 -0.77 16.72
CA ARG A 51 -11.03 0.53 17.38
C ARG A 51 -11.31 0.31 18.87
N ASP A 52 -10.49 0.89 19.70
CA ASP A 52 -10.40 0.77 21.16
C ASP A 52 -11.68 0.94 22.00
N GLU A 53 -12.87 1.03 21.43
CA GLU A 53 -14.06 1.52 22.11
C GLU A 53 -15.14 0.46 22.41
N LEU A 54 -14.88 -0.82 22.27
CA LEU A 54 -15.88 -1.83 22.57
C LEU A 54 -15.65 -2.46 23.96
N ALA A 55 -16.71 -2.49 24.76
CA ALA A 55 -16.70 -3.05 26.11
C ALA A 55 -16.42 -4.57 26.09
N SER A 56 -15.70 -5.05 27.08
CA SER A 56 -14.99 -6.34 27.15
C SER A 56 -15.82 -7.65 27.09
N GLY A 57 -17.12 -7.61 26.91
CA GLY A 57 -17.96 -8.82 26.84
C GLY A 57 -18.57 -9.09 25.48
N GLU A 58 -18.99 -8.03 24.78
CA GLU A 58 -19.54 -8.10 23.41
C GLU A 58 -18.45 -8.05 22.33
N LEU A 59 -17.23 -7.72 22.72
CA LEU A 59 -16.07 -7.53 21.86
C LEU A 59 -15.70 -8.82 21.09
N GLY A 60 -15.76 -9.97 21.76
CA GLY A 60 -15.39 -11.24 21.15
C GLY A 60 -16.26 -11.58 19.95
N GLU A 61 -17.59 -11.54 20.12
CA GLU A 61 -18.54 -11.87 19.05
C GLU A 61 -18.49 -10.88 17.88
N ALA A 62 -18.30 -9.58 18.17
CA ALA A 62 -18.20 -8.56 17.12
C ALA A 62 -16.94 -8.73 16.29
N ILE A 63 -15.80 -9.09 16.90
CA ILE A 63 -14.53 -9.34 16.22
C ILE A 63 -14.62 -10.64 15.43
N GLU A 64 -15.12 -11.72 16.02
CA GLU A 64 -15.30 -13.01 15.34
C GLU A 64 -16.21 -12.85 14.12
N ASN A 65 -17.32 -12.14 14.26
CA ASN A 65 -18.21 -11.81 13.13
C ASN A 65 -17.50 -10.96 12.05
N ALA A 66 -16.68 -9.99 12.44
CA ALA A 66 -15.92 -9.20 11.48
C ALA A 66 -14.87 -10.03 10.74
N LEU A 67 -14.18 -10.96 11.44
CA LEU A 67 -13.23 -11.90 10.84
C LEU A 67 -13.92 -12.86 9.85
N GLU A 68 -15.08 -13.45 10.24
CA GLU A 68 -15.88 -14.29 9.36
C GLU A 68 -16.37 -13.57 8.11
N ASN A 69 -16.67 -12.30 8.22
CA ASN A 69 -17.13 -11.47 7.12
C ASN A 69 -16.02 -10.78 6.34
N SER A 70 -14.75 -11.11 6.62
CA SER A 70 -13.57 -10.59 5.93
C SER A 70 -12.99 -11.59 4.94
N ALA A 71 -12.61 -11.10 3.75
CA ALA A 71 -11.98 -11.94 2.74
C ALA A 71 -10.51 -12.23 3.07
N PHE A 72 -9.80 -11.25 3.63
CA PHE A 72 -8.39 -11.33 4.01
C PHE A 72 -8.17 -10.88 5.44
N LEU A 73 -7.11 -11.40 6.06
CA LEU A 73 -6.57 -10.90 7.33
C LEU A 73 -5.21 -10.25 7.06
N ILE A 74 -5.04 -9.01 7.48
CA ILE A 74 -3.76 -8.29 7.43
C ILE A 74 -3.25 -8.19 8.87
N VAL A 75 -2.06 -8.71 9.13
CA VAL A 75 -1.45 -8.70 10.47
C VAL A 75 -0.25 -7.76 10.47
N VAL A 76 -0.28 -6.72 11.28
CA VAL A 76 0.87 -5.84 11.50
C VAL A 76 1.79 -6.50 12.51
N CYS A 77 2.99 -6.86 12.06
CA CYS A 77 3.95 -7.67 12.80
C CYS A 77 5.13 -6.83 13.30
N SER A 78 5.27 -6.76 14.61
CA SER A 78 6.42 -6.22 15.33
C SER A 78 6.94 -7.27 16.33
N ARG A 79 8.13 -7.09 16.91
CA ARG A 79 8.70 -8.05 17.89
C ARG A 79 7.76 -8.37 19.05
N ARG A 80 6.83 -7.49 19.35
CA ARG A 80 5.85 -7.66 20.42
C ARG A 80 4.54 -8.31 19.98
N THR A 81 4.30 -8.43 18.68
CA THR A 81 3.05 -9.03 18.15
C THR A 81 2.86 -10.48 18.61
N PRO A 82 3.90 -11.35 18.68
CA PRO A 82 3.76 -12.70 19.22
C PRO A 82 3.35 -12.74 20.70
N LEU A 83 3.56 -11.67 21.43
CA LEU A 83 3.21 -11.55 22.84
C LEU A 83 1.78 -11.06 23.08
N SER A 84 1.09 -10.61 22.02
CA SER A 84 -0.29 -10.15 22.11
C SER A 84 -1.27 -11.33 22.05
N PRO A 85 -2.00 -11.63 23.13
CA PRO A 85 -2.99 -12.70 23.12
C PRO A 85 -4.11 -12.43 22.11
N TRP A 86 -4.46 -11.17 21.89
CA TRP A 86 -5.52 -10.75 20.96
C TRP A 86 -5.12 -11.00 19.51
N CYS A 87 -3.97 -10.51 19.07
CA CYS A 87 -3.49 -10.73 17.70
C CYS A 87 -3.34 -12.24 17.41
N ARG A 88 -2.87 -13.02 18.38
CA ARG A 88 -2.74 -14.47 18.24
C ARG A 88 -4.11 -15.15 18.06
N ARG A 89 -5.10 -14.78 18.92
CA ARG A 89 -6.46 -15.32 18.83
C ARG A 89 -7.14 -14.96 17.51
N GLU A 90 -6.97 -13.73 17.02
CA GLU A 90 -7.50 -13.29 15.74
C GLU A 90 -6.91 -14.10 14.57
N VAL A 91 -5.60 -14.34 14.58
CA VAL A 91 -4.92 -15.17 13.58
C VAL A 91 -5.39 -16.63 13.65
N GLU A 92 -5.46 -17.20 14.87
CA GLU A 92 -5.92 -18.57 15.09
C GLU A 92 -7.36 -18.76 14.58
N TYR A 93 -8.27 -17.89 15.01
CA TYR A 93 -9.67 -17.91 14.58
C TYR A 93 -9.82 -17.77 13.06
N PHE A 94 -9.09 -16.82 12.44
CA PHE A 94 -9.17 -16.63 11.00
C PHE A 94 -8.67 -17.87 10.23
N ARG A 95 -7.67 -18.57 10.74
CA ARG A 95 -7.18 -19.84 10.15
C ARG A 95 -8.16 -20.99 10.25
N GLU A 96 -9.06 -20.99 11.23
CA GLU A 96 -10.13 -21.98 11.35
C GLU A 96 -11.23 -21.75 10.30
N VAL A 97 -11.54 -20.49 10.00
CA VAL A 97 -12.63 -20.13 9.11
C VAL A 97 -12.21 -19.85 7.66
N ARG A 98 -10.90 -19.69 7.39
CA ARG A 98 -10.34 -19.31 6.06
C ARG A 98 -9.04 -20.05 5.75
N ASP A 99 -8.74 -20.10 4.45
CA ASP A 99 -7.43 -20.60 3.99
C ASP A 99 -6.30 -19.67 4.47
N PRO A 100 -5.21 -20.22 5.01
CA PRO A 100 -4.05 -19.43 5.44
C PRO A 100 -3.45 -18.53 4.35
N SER A 101 -3.64 -18.86 3.06
CA SER A 101 -3.20 -18.00 1.94
C SER A 101 -3.91 -16.64 1.89
N ASN A 102 -5.00 -16.48 2.63
CA ASN A 102 -5.71 -15.21 2.77
C ASN A 102 -5.18 -14.33 3.90
N ILE A 103 -4.05 -14.71 4.51
CA ILE A 103 -3.38 -13.91 5.53
C ILE A 103 -2.20 -13.17 4.90
N ILE A 104 -2.11 -11.88 5.17
CA ILE A 104 -1.04 -10.98 4.69
C ILE A 104 -0.31 -10.44 5.92
N ALA A 105 0.96 -10.81 6.10
CA ALA A 105 1.79 -10.24 7.14
C ALA A 105 2.41 -8.92 6.66
N VAL A 106 2.40 -7.89 7.52
CA VAL A 106 3.08 -6.61 7.31
C VAL A 106 4.18 -6.47 8.34
N LEU A 107 5.43 -6.65 7.92
CA LEU A 107 6.58 -6.63 8.80
C LEU A 107 7.03 -5.19 9.08
N LEU A 108 6.88 -4.77 10.33
CA LEU A 108 7.20 -3.42 10.80
C LEU A 108 8.52 -3.36 11.55
N GLU A 109 8.88 -4.44 12.24
CA GLU A 109 10.07 -4.55 13.08
C GLU A 109 10.53 -6.00 13.23
N GLY A 110 11.81 -6.23 13.51
CA GLY A 110 12.39 -7.56 13.73
C GLY A 110 12.43 -8.43 12.47
N GLU A 111 12.83 -9.65 12.62
CA GLU A 111 12.76 -10.65 11.55
C GLU A 111 11.45 -11.47 11.66
N PRO A 112 11.03 -12.15 10.59
CA PRO A 112 9.79 -12.95 10.61
C PRO A 112 9.73 -13.94 11.78
N GLU A 113 10.84 -14.55 12.12
CA GLU A 113 10.97 -15.52 13.22
C GLU A 113 10.73 -14.88 14.59
N GLU A 114 11.02 -13.59 14.73
CA GLU A 114 10.82 -12.83 15.97
C GLU A 114 9.44 -12.20 16.05
N SER A 115 8.90 -11.76 14.91
CA SER A 115 7.79 -10.82 14.85
C SER A 115 6.47 -11.44 14.42
N PHE A 116 6.50 -12.60 13.78
CA PHE A 116 5.27 -13.29 13.43
C PHE A 116 4.72 -14.07 14.63
N PRO A 117 3.42 -14.01 14.88
CA PRO A 117 2.77 -14.93 15.80
C PRO A 117 3.11 -16.38 15.49
N PRO A 118 3.22 -17.27 16.49
CA PRO A 118 3.51 -18.70 16.27
C PRO A 118 2.55 -19.33 15.26
N GLU A 119 1.30 -18.89 15.25
CA GLU A 119 0.24 -19.34 14.37
C GLU A 119 0.53 -19.02 12.89
N LEU A 120 1.39 -18.04 12.60
CA LEU A 120 1.85 -17.72 11.24
C LEU A 120 3.16 -18.40 10.84
N ARG A 121 3.95 -18.93 11.79
CA ARG A 121 5.26 -19.50 11.48
C ARG A 121 5.21 -20.92 10.92
N ASP A 122 4.18 -21.68 11.25
CA ASP A 122 4.06 -23.12 10.98
C ASP A 122 2.90 -23.43 10.03
N VAL A 123 2.79 -22.69 8.95
CA VAL A 123 1.80 -22.99 7.92
C VAL A 123 2.42 -23.95 6.91
N ARG A 124 1.88 -25.17 6.91
CA ARG A 124 2.26 -26.21 5.97
C ARG A 124 1.15 -26.38 4.94
N LYS A 125 1.51 -26.33 3.69
CA LYS A 125 0.59 -26.54 2.57
C LYS A 125 0.91 -27.84 1.86
N LEU A 126 -0.11 -28.64 1.64
CA LEU A 126 0.03 -29.86 0.83
C LEU A 126 0.02 -29.45 -0.64
N VAL A 127 1.18 -29.55 -1.30
CA VAL A 127 1.33 -29.23 -2.72
C VAL A 127 1.46 -30.53 -3.50
N ARG A 128 0.64 -30.71 -4.54
CA ARG A 128 0.81 -31.80 -5.49
C ARG A 128 1.96 -31.47 -6.43
N THR A 129 2.98 -32.31 -6.44
CA THR A 129 4.05 -32.21 -7.41
C THR A 129 3.57 -32.63 -8.81
N PRO A 130 4.26 -32.19 -9.89
CA PRO A 130 3.92 -32.60 -11.26
C PRO A 130 3.90 -34.13 -11.46
N GLY A 131 4.54 -34.91 -10.59
CA GLY A 131 4.52 -36.38 -10.54
C GLY A 131 3.37 -36.99 -9.76
N GLY A 132 2.40 -36.19 -9.27
CA GLY A 132 1.23 -36.68 -8.54
C GLY A 132 1.45 -36.95 -7.04
N ALA A 133 2.68 -36.88 -6.54
CA ALA A 133 3.00 -37.02 -5.13
C ALA A 133 2.55 -35.79 -4.35
N VAL A 134 1.99 -35.99 -3.16
CA VAL A 134 1.65 -34.89 -2.23
C VAL A 134 2.86 -34.65 -1.34
N GLN A 135 3.43 -33.45 -1.42
CA GLN A 135 4.52 -33.02 -0.54
C GLN A 135 4.04 -31.91 0.36
N GLU A 136 4.41 -32.01 1.62
CA GLU A 136 4.21 -30.94 2.59
C GLU A 136 5.27 -29.86 2.36
N ARG A 137 4.84 -28.66 1.98
CA ARG A 137 5.71 -27.51 1.78
C ARG A 137 5.42 -26.47 2.87
N ARG A 138 6.45 -25.97 3.50
CA ARG A 138 6.32 -24.80 4.38
C ARG A 138 5.94 -23.60 3.51
N ASP A 139 4.80 -23.02 3.78
CA ASP A 139 4.34 -21.83 3.07
C ASP A 139 4.88 -20.61 3.83
N GLU A 140 5.60 -19.75 3.13
CA GLU A 140 6.03 -18.47 3.67
C GLU A 140 4.94 -17.45 3.36
N PHE A 141 4.40 -16.83 4.40
CA PHE A 141 3.46 -15.74 4.18
C PHE A 141 4.11 -14.61 3.41
N LEU A 142 3.39 -14.08 2.43
CA LEU A 142 3.81 -12.90 1.71
C LEU A 142 3.86 -11.72 2.70
N ALA A 143 5.04 -11.39 3.17
CA ALA A 143 5.24 -10.25 4.04
C ALA A 143 5.43 -8.98 3.21
N ALA A 144 4.60 -7.99 3.45
CA ALA A 144 4.89 -6.63 3.04
C ALA A 144 5.90 -6.04 4.02
N ASP A 145 7.11 -5.71 3.56
CA ASP A 145 8.18 -5.22 4.43
C ASP A 145 8.21 -3.70 4.45
N VAL A 146 7.74 -3.11 5.53
CA VAL A 146 7.69 -1.65 5.74
C VAL A 146 8.79 -1.15 6.66
N ARG A 147 9.80 -1.98 6.98
CA ARG A 147 10.94 -1.61 7.82
C ARG A 147 11.86 -0.63 7.10
N PRO A 148 12.14 0.57 7.63
CA PRO A 148 13.21 1.42 7.12
C PRO A 148 14.60 0.80 7.35
N ASP A 149 15.60 1.22 6.58
CA ASP A 149 16.97 0.70 6.68
C ASP A 149 17.52 0.74 8.10
N ARG A 150 17.20 1.79 8.89
CA ARG A 150 17.62 1.88 10.30
C ARG A 150 17.00 0.79 11.16
N VAL A 151 15.78 0.37 10.87
CA VAL A 151 15.07 -0.69 11.62
C VAL A 151 15.55 -2.08 11.23
N ARG A 152 16.03 -2.23 9.98
CA ARG A 152 16.66 -3.46 9.49
C ARG A 152 18.11 -3.61 9.94
N ALA A 153 18.74 -2.51 10.39
CA ALA A 153 20.14 -2.53 10.77
C ALA A 153 20.35 -3.40 12.01
N GLU A 154 21.43 -4.15 12.03
CA GLU A 154 21.87 -4.92 13.17
C GLU A 154 22.04 -3.99 14.39
N GLY A 155 21.53 -4.42 15.56
CA GLY A 155 21.57 -3.61 16.80
C GLY A 155 20.46 -2.55 16.89
N PHE A 156 19.44 -2.57 16.05
CA PHE A 156 18.28 -1.71 16.29
C PHE A 156 17.61 -2.08 17.63
N PRO A 157 17.50 -1.14 18.56
CA PRO A 157 17.07 -1.44 19.94
C PRO A 157 15.61 -1.82 20.06
N GLY A 158 14.83 -1.56 19.02
CA GLY A 158 13.39 -1.76 19.02
C GLY A 158 12.60 -0.46 19.17
N TYR A 159 11.35 -0.51 18.74
CA TYR A 159 10.47 0.65 18.86
C TYR A 159 10.19 1.04 20.32
N GLU A 160 10.23 0.10 21.27
CA GLU A 160 10.05 0.38 22.70
C GLU A 160 11.06 1.40 23.24
N GLU A 161 12.32 1.27 22.84
CA GLU A 161 13.34 2.25 23.26
C GLU A 161 13.21 3.56 22.50
N VAL A 162 12.83 3.48 21.22
CA VAL A 162 12.62 4.67 20.39
C VAL A 162 11.39 5.47 20.82
N GLU A 163 10.38 4.85 21.44
CA GLU A 163 9.22 5.55 22.01
C GLU A 163 9.60 6.65 23.01
N ARG A 164 10.75 6.52 23.66
CA ARG A 164 11.31 7.55 24.56
C ARG A 164 11.73 8.83 23.85
N ASP A 165 11.99 8.75 22.53
CA ASP A 165 12.24 9.92 21.67
C ASP A 165 11.12 10.08 20.64
N PRO A 166 10.11 10.94 20.88
CA PRO A 166 9.00 11.16 19.98
C PRO A 166 9.39 11.72 18.61
N ARG A 167 10.58 12.33 18.48
CA ARG A 167 11.08 12.82 17.18
C ARG A 167 11.63 11.67 16.34
N ALA A 168 12.43 10.80 16.96
CA ALA A 168 12.95 9.61 16.30
C ALA A 168 11.82 8.66 15.89
N LEU A 169 10.85 8.41 16.75
CA LEU A 169 9.69 7.60 16.48
C LEU A 169 8.89 8.14 15.26
N ARG A 170 8.59 9.44 15.24
CA ARG A 170 7.92 10.08 14.12
C ARG A 170 8.70 9.99 12.81
N ALA A 171 10.01 10.13 12.87
CA ALA A 171 10.87 10.02 11.68
C ALA A 171 10.87 8.60 11.11
N LEU A 172 10.98 7.57 11.95
CA LEU A 172 10.92 6.16 11.52
C LEU A 172 9.54 5.82 10.97
N ARG A 173 8.47 6.18 11.67
CA ARG A 173 7.10 5.98 11.21
C ARG A 173 6.85 6.60 9.82
N ARG A 174 7.32 7.84 9.58
CA ARG A 174 7.22 8.48 8.25
C ARG A 174 7.91 7.68 7.15
N LYS A 175 9.05 7.08 7.46
CA LYS A 175 9.78 6.23 6.51
C LYS A 175 9.01 4.94 6.23
N SER A 176 8.48 4.27 7.26
CA SER A 176 7.63 3.09 7.10
C SER A 176 6.38 3.39 6.28
N ALA A 177 5.68 4.48 6.58
CA ALA A 177 4.52 4.93 5.82
C ALA A 177 4.86 5.25 4.34
N ALA A 178 6.06 5.79 4.09
CA ALA A 178 6.52 6.05 2.72
C ALA A 178 6.82 4.74 1.96
N LEU A 179 7.42 3.73 2.58
CA LEU A 179 7.64 2.40 2.00
C LEU A 179 6.29 1.73 1.70
N LEU A 180 5.38 1.73 2.67
CA LEU A 180 4.03 1.22 2.50
C LEU A 180 3.35 1.85 1.27
N LYS A 181 3.31 3.18 1.19
CA LYS A 181 2.64 3.90 0.11
C LYS A 181 3.30 3.73 -1.26
N ARG A 182 4.63 3.63 -1.31
CA ARG A 182 5.37 3.58 -2.59
C ARG A 182 5.39 2.20 -3.21
N THR A 183 5.50 1.16 -2.40
CA THR A 183 5.80 -0.19 -2.85
C THR A 183 4.84 -1.23 -2.29
N GLU A 184 4.72 -1.31 -0.97
CA GLU A 184 4.09 -2.46 -0.31
C GLU A 184 2.58 -2.48 -0.45
N ILE A 185 1.93 -1.33 -0.56
CA ILE A 185 0.48 -1.29 -0.83
C ILE A 185 0.10 -1.99 -2.15
N ASN A 186 0.95 -1.89 -3.18
CA ASN A 186 0.69 -2.57 -4.44
C ASN A 186 0.83 -4.09 -4.30
N ARG A 187 1.69 -4.56 -3.39
CA ARG A 187 1.86 -5.98 -3.09
C ARG A 187 0.66 -6.52 -2.33
N ILE A 188 0.21 -5.80 -1.30
CA ILE A 188 -1.02 -6.11 -0.55
C ILE A 188 -2.22 -6.16 -1.50
N MET A 189 -2.38 -5.15 -2.34
CA MET A 189 -3.48 -5.08 -3.29
C MET A 189 -3.41 -6.15 -4.39
N ALA A 190 -2.23 -6.56 -4.81
CA ALA A 190 -2.06 -7.67 -5.75
C ALA A 190 -2.63 -8.97 -5.16
N THR A 191 -2.35 -9.23 -3.88
CA THR A 191 -2.88 -10.39 -3.16
C THR A 191 -4.39 -10.31 -3.00
N ILE A 192 -4.93 -9.19 -2.52
CA ILE A 192 -6.39 -8.99 -2.34
C ILE A 192 -7.14 -9.13 -3.66
N LEU A 193 -6.57 -8.67 -4.76
CA LEU A 193 -7.19 -8.72 -6.09
C LEU A 193 -6.93 -10.04 -6.83
N GLY A 194 -6.06 -10.91 -6.31
CA GLY A 194 -5.67 -12.15 -6.99
C GLY A 194 -4.95 -11.93 -8.32
N VAL A 195 -4.20 -10.82 -8.47
CA VAL A 195 -3.47 -10.46 -9.70
C VAL A 195 -1.97 -10.39 -9.44
N SER A 196 -1.17 -10.47 -10.51
CA SER A 196 0.28 -10.35 -10.33
C SER A 196 0.68 -8.93 -9.91
N TYR A 197 1.74 -8.82 -9.11
CA TYR A 197 2.32 -7.52 -8.73
C TYR A 197 2.75 -6.70 -9.97
N GLY A 198 3.23 -7.40 -11.02
CA GLY A 198 3.60 -6.78 -12.31
C GLY A 198 2.42 -6.07 -12.98
N ASP A 199 1.24 -6.68 -12.95
CA ASP A 199 0.04 -6.11 -13.56
C ASP A 199 -0.39 -4.78 -12.92
N ILE A 200 -0.20 -4.66 -11.60
CA ILE A 200 -0.51 -3.42 -10.89
C ILE A 200 0.55 -2.35 -11.17
N THR A 201 1.84 -2.70 -11.09
CA THR A 201 2.95 -1.72 -11.12
C THR A 201 3.26 -1.20 -12.51
N GLN A 202 3.28 -2.05 -13.54
CA GLN A 202 3.55 -1.63 -14.92
C GLN A 202 2.50 -0.63 -15.40
N ARG A 203 1.24 -0.92 -15.15
CA ARG A 203 0.12 -0.06 -15.58
C ARG A 203 0.03 1.26 -14.82
N GLN A 204 0.47 1.30 -13.56
CA GLN A 204 0.61 2.58 -12.84
C GLN A 204 1.71 3.45 -13.44
N ARG A 205 2.85 2.85 -13.88
CA ARG A 205 3.92 3.57 -14.58
C ARG A 205 3.43 4.13 -15.93
N GLU A 206 2.72 3.34 -16.72
CA GLU A 206 2.15 3.80 -17.99
C GLU A 206 1.20 4.99 -17.81
N ARG A 207 0.34 4.96 -16.79
CA ARG A 207 -0.56 6.08 -16.50
C ARG A 207 0.19 7.35 -16.10
N LYS A 208 1.19 7.22 -15.23
CA LYS A 208 2.03 8.36 -14.84
C LYS A 208 2.74 8.92 -16.06
N MET A 209 3.27 8.07 -16.91
CA MET A 209 3.96 8.47 -18.13
C MET A 209 3.03 9.15 -19.14
N ARG A 210 1.82 8.59 -19.38
CA ARG A 210 0.81 9.23 -20.24
C ARG A 210 0.37 10.60 -19.72
N ARG A 211 0.16 10.74 -18.39
CA ARG A 211 -0.16 12.05 -17.78
C ARG A 211 0.98 13.05 -17.91
N ALA A 212 2.22 12.62 -17.68
CA ALA A 212 3.40 13.46 -17.88
C ALA A 212 3.56 13.90 -19.34
N MET A 213 3.38 12.96 -20.29
CA MET A 213 3.41 13.28 -21.73
C MET A 213 2.30 14.26 -22.12
N ALA A 214 1.07 14.06 -21.62
CA ALA A 214 -0.02 14.99 -21.88
C ALA A 214 0.29 16.42 -21.36
N LEU A 215 0.86 16.52 -20.15
CA LEU A 215 1.27 17.81 -19.59
C LEU A 215 2.36 18.48 -20.45
N VAL A 216 3.39 17.73 -20.85
CA VAL A 216 4.45 18.23 -21.74
C VAL A 216 3.89 18.70 -23.07
N SER A 217 2.94 17.96 -23.65
CA SER A 217 2.28 18.34 -24.91
C SER A 217 1.50 19.66 -24.78
N VAL A 218 0.78 19.84 -23.65
CA VAL A 218 0.06 21.10 -23.39
C VAL A 218 1.03 22.28 -23.25
N VAL A 219 2.11 22.10 -22.49
CA VAL A 219 3.13 23.14 -22.33
C VAL A 219 3.80 23.50 -23.67
N ALA A 220 4.14 22.49 -24.47
CA ALA A 220 4.72 22.70 -25.80
C ALA A 220 3.76 23.48 -26.73
N LEU A 221 2.47 23.16 -26.68
CA LEU A 221 1.44 23.85 -27.47
C LEU A 221 1.31 25.31 -27.04
N VAL A 222 1.29 25.61 -25.75
CA VAL A 222 1.23 26.96 -25.20
C VAL A 222 2.46 27.79 -25.63
N LEU A 223 3.66 27.20 -25.52
CA LEU A 223 4.89 27.80 -25.96
C LEU A 223 4.93 28.06 -27.49
N GLY A 224 4.40 27.15 -28.28
CA GLY A 224 4.27 27.30 -29.72
C GLY A 224 3.34 28.43 -30.10
N VAL A 225 2.18 28.56 -29.46
CA VAL A 225 1.24 29.68 -29.66
C VAL A 225 1.90 31.00 -29.23
N PHE A 226 2.59 31.01 -28.11
CA PHE A 226 3.30 32.19 -27.65
C PHE A 226 4.40 32.66 -28.65
N ALA A 227 5.22 31.71 -29.12
CA ALA A 227 6.26 31.99 -30.10
C ALA A 227 5.68 32.53 -31.41
N THR A 228 4.58 31.97 -31.92
CA THR A 228 3.92 32.46 -33.15
C THR A 228 3.34 33.86 -32.96
N THR A 229 2.73 34.14 -31.80
CA THR A 229 2.20 35.49 -31.52
C THR A 229 3.28 36.53 -31.43
N VAL A 230 4.40 36.23 -30.74
CA VAL A 230 5.56 37.14 -30.65
C VAL A 230 6.17 37.39 -32.02
N THR A 231 6.37 36.35 -32.83
CA THR A 231 6.92 36.51 -34.21
C THR A 231 5.97 37.34 -35.09
N ALA A 232 4.65 37.12 -35.00
CA ALA A 232 3.69 37.90 -35.76
C ALA A 232 3.70 39.39 -35.34
N MET A 233 3.81 39.67 -34.02
CA MET A 233 3.94 41.07 -33.54
C MET A 233 5.24 41.72 -34.02
N TRP A 234 6.35 41.01 -33.99
CA TRP A 234 7.64 41.51 -34.43
C TRP A 234 7.65 41.84 -35.93
N VAL A 235 7.13 40.94 -36.78
CA VAL A 235 6.98 41.17 -38.22
C VAL A 235 6.07 42.36 -38.51
N LYS A 236 4.97 42.53 -37.73
CA LYS A 236 4.07 43.67 -37.88
C LYS A 236 4.77 44.98 -37.51
N SER A 237 5.58 45.02 -36.44
CA SER A 237 6.38 46.16 -36.03
C SER A 237 7.38 46.59 -37.11
N MET A 238 8.15 45.65 -37.66
CA MET A 238 9.09 45.91 -38.74
C MET A 238 8.42 46.50 -39.97
N ARG A 239 7.28 45.97 -40.41
CA ARG A 239 6.52 46.52 -41.55
C ARG A 239 5.97 47.91 -41.29
N SER A 240 5.66 48.26 -40.04
CA SER A 240 5.18 49.60 -39.69
C SER A 240 6.29 50.63 -39.73
N GLU A 241 7.52 50.25 -39.31
CA GLU A 241 8.70 51.12 -39.39
C GLU A 241 9.15 51.35 -40.83
N GLU A 242 9.10 50.34 -41.68
CA GLU A 242 9.42 50.47 -43.11
C GLU A 242 8.49 51.46 -43.83
N LYS A 243 7.17 51.37 -43.58
CA LYS A 243 6.18 52.29 -44.10
C LYS A 243 6.33 53.76 -43.56
N ALA A 244 6.78 53.87 -42.30
CA ALA A 244 7.06 55.21 -41.72
C ALA A 244 8.28 55.85 -42.35
N ASN A 245 9.34 55.09 -42.64
CA ASN A 245 10.55 55.58 -43.32
C ASN A 245 10.26 55.97 -44.77
N GLU A 246 9.47 55.24 -45.52
CA GLU A 246 9.05 55.57 -46.87
C GLU A 246 8.26 56.88 -46.92
N ARG A 247 7.42 57.18 -45.94
CA ARG A 247 6.64 58.42 -45.84
C ARG A 247 7.51 59.61 -45.46
N ASN A 248 8.61 59.42 -44.77
CA ASN A 248 9.52 60.53 -44.41
C ASN A 248 10.58 60.83 -45.48
N ALA A 249 10.69 60.00 -46.52
CA ALA A 249 11.66 60.17 -47.63
C ALA A 249 11.03 60.71 -48.89
N ALA A 250 9.71 60.92 -48.93
CA ALA A 250 8.91 61.50 -50.00
C ALA A 250 8.48 62.91 -49.62
#